data_8614be707f769be70ac8d06d6a182e43
#
_entry.id   8614be707f769be70ac8d06d6a182e43
#
_cell.length_a   1.000
_cell.length_b   1.000
_cell.length_c   1.000
_cell.angle_alpha   90.00
_cell.angle_beta   90.00
_cell.angle_gamma   90.00
#
_symmetry.space_group_name_H-M   'P 1'
#
loop_
_entity.id
_entity.type
_entity.pdbx_description
1 polymer ?
#
loop_
_entity_poly.entity_id
_entity_poly.type
_entity_poly.pdbx_seq_one_letter_code
_entity_poly.pdbx_strand_id
1 'polypeptide(L)'
;MFRGVATVSLDSKNRLVVPARYRDALLVNGAGRVVVTADPGQCLLLYPLPEWEPIEKKLTALSDFNPRTRSLKQLLVGYAHDIDMDSAGRVLLPPMLRKFAELDKNVVLVGQGSKVELWNEARWEAQVAQALSFSSDALPSELEGFTL
;
A
#
# COMPACT_ATOMS: atom_id res chain seq x y z
N MET A 1 12.58 -0.32 6.35
CA MET A 1 11.29 -0.74 6.95
C MET A 1 10.40 0.47 7.20
N PHE A 2 9.14 0.35 6.81
CA PHE A 2 8.17 1.43 6.98
C PHE A 2 7.29 1.19 8.21
N ARG A 3 7.10 2.24 9.01
CA ARG A 3 6.20 2.24 10.16
C ARG A 3 5.63 3.64 10.37
N GLY A 4 4.54 3.73 11.08
CA GLY A 4 3.90 4.98 11.44
C GLY A 4 2.75 5.34 10.51
N VAL A 5 1.91 6.24 10.99
CA VAL A 5 0.74 6.75 10.29
C VAL A 5 0.92 8.24 10.05
N ALA A 6 0.66 8.69 8.83
CA ALA A 6 0.71 10.10 8.48
C ALA A 6 -0.45 10.43 7.54
N THR A 7 -1.07 11.60 7.72
CA THR A 7 -2.07 12.10 6.80
C THR A 7 -1.44 13.19 5.95
N VAL A 8 -1.59 13.06 4.63
CA VAL A 8 -1.08 14.03 3.66
C VAL A 8 -2.20 14.43 2.71
N SER A 9 -2.06 15.61 2.10
CA SER A 9 -3.03 16.09 1.12
C SER A 9 -2.48 15.88 -0.29
N LEU A 10 -3.34 15.43 -1.21
CA LEU A 10 -3.01 15.47 -2.63
C LEU A 10 -2.99 16.92 -3.11
N ASP A 11 -2.02 17.27 -3.94
CA ASP A 11 -1.98 18.59 -4.56
C ASP A 11 -2.99 18.71 -5.72
N SER A 12 -3.07 19.86 -6.35
CA SER A 12 -4.01 20.11 -7.45
C SER A 12 -3.78 19.21 -8.68
N LYS A 13 -2.60 18.60 -8.78
CA LYS A 13 -2.24 17.67 -9.85
C LYS A 13 -2.29 16.20 -9.38
N ASN A 14 -2.89 15.94 -8.22
CA ASN A 14 -3.02 14.62 -7.63
C ASN A 14 -1.68 13.96 -7.31
N ARG A 15 -0.70 14.75 -6.91
CA ARG A 15 0.57 14.28 -6.41
C ARG A 15 0.56 14.26 -4.90
N LEU A 16 1.20 13.23 -4.36
CA LEU A 16 1.35 12.97 -2.94
C LEU A 16 2.78 13.30 -2.54
N VAL A 17 2.98 14.15 -1.55
CA VAL A 17 4.32 14.39 -0.98
C VAL A 17 4.60 13.28 0.02
N VAL A 18 5.61 12.47 -0.27
CA VAL A 18 6.02 11.39 0.64
C VAL A 18 6.67 12.00 1.88
N PRO A 19 6.21 11.64 3.09
CA PRO A 19 6.85 12.12 4.32
C PRO A 19 8.34 11.81 4.36
N ALA A 20 9.12 12.70 4.96
CA ALA A 20 10.58 12.58 5.01
C ALA A 20 11.02 11.22 5.57
N ARG A 21 10.32 10.71 6.59
CA ARG A 21 10.66 9.41 7.21
C ARG A 21 10.56 8.22 6.23
N TYR A 22 9.74 8.31 5.19
CA TYR A 22 9.61 7.27 4.16
C TYR A 22 10.48 7.57 2.94
N ARG A 23 10.74 8.83 2.70
CA ARG A 23 11.47 9.28 1.51
C ARG A 23 12.86 8.71 1.43
N ASP A 24 13.60 8.76 2.54
CA ASP A 24 14.96 8.25 2.59
C ASP A 24 15.02 6.75 2.29
N ALA A 25 14.08 5.99 2.85
CA ALA A 25 13.98 4.56 2.60
C ALA A 25 13.71 4.26 1.12
N LEU A 26 12.87 5.07 0.46
CA LEU A 26 12.58 4.92 -0.96
C LEU A 26 13.78 5.28 -1.83
N LEU A 27 14.58 6.25 -1.44
CA LEU A 27 15.78 6.64 -2.18
C LEU A 27 16.89 5.59 -2.05
N VAL A 28 17.08 5.04 -0.85
CA VAL A 28 18.09 4.01 -0.60
C VAL A 28 17.71 2.70 -1.30
N ASN A 29 16.45 2.32 -1.24
CA ASN A 29 15.95 1.06 -1.78
C ASN A 29 15.15 1.33 -3.07
N GLY A 30 15.83 1.43 -4.19
CA GLY A 30 15.19 1.60 -5.49
C GLY A 30 15.37 2.97 -6.14
N ALA A 31 16.15 3.87 -5.53
CA ALA A 31 16.46 5.20 -6.07
C ALA A 31 15.19 6.03 -6.38
N GLY A 32 14.16 5.90 -5.56
CA GLY A 32 12.90 6.60 -5.74
C GLY A 32 11.92 5.94 -6.71
N ARG A 33 12.27 4.78 -7.27
CA ARG A 33 11.34 3.99 -8.09
C ARG A 33 10.41 3.21 -7.19
N VAL A 34 9.11 3.37 -7.41
CA VAL A 34 8.10 2.69 -6.62
C VAL A 34 7.08 2.00 -7.52
N VAL A 35 6.40 1.02 -6.97
CA VAL A 35 5.22 0.42 -7.60
C VAL A 35 4.04 0.66 -6.67
N VAL A 36 2.96 1.19 -7.22
CA VAL A 36 1.70 1.36 -6.50
C VAL A 36 0.67 0.44 -7.13
N THR A 37 -0.01 -0.32 -6.30
CA THR A 37 -1.02 -1.27 -6.76
C THR A 37 -2.22 -1.31 -5.81
N ALA A 38 -3.27 -2.00 -6.27
CA ALA A 38 -4.51 -2.16 -5.51
C ALA A 38 -4.41 -3.33 -4.53
N ASP A 39 -5.03 -3.18 -3.37
CA ASP A 39 -5.14 -4.24 -2.36
C ASP A 39 -6.61 -4.66 -2.20
N PRO A 40 -6.89 -5.95 -1.94
CA PRO A 40 -8.27 -6.41 -1.70
C PRO A 40 -9.01 -5.66 -0.60
N GLY A 41 -8.28 -5.06 0.36
CA GLY A 41 -8.87 -4.22 1.41
C GLY A 41 -9.31 -2.84 0.93
N GLN A 42 -9.25 -2.57 -0.38
CA GLN A 42 -9.63 -1.31 -1.02
C GLN A 42 -8.74 -0.12 -0.62
N CYS A 43 -7.51 -0.38 -0.29
CA CYS A 43 -6.45 0.61 -0.19
C CYS A 43 -5.44 0.40 -1.30
N LEU A 44 -4.43 1.27 -1.39
CA LEU A 44 -3.31 1.08 -2.30
C LEU A 44 -2.10 0.63 -1.51
N LEU A 45 -1.24 -0.13 -2.19
CA LEU A 45 0.05 -0.57 -1.66
C LEU A 45 1.15 0.14 -2.44
N LEU A 46 2.07 0.77 -1.72
CA LEU A 46 3.25 1.40 -2.30
C LEU A 46 4.48 0.62 -1.85
N TYR A 47 5.21 0.08 -2.81
CA TYR A 47 6.45 -0.68 -2.58
C TYR A 47 7.62 0.03 -3.24
N PRO A 48 8.81 0.04 -2.62
CA PRO A 48 10.02 0.24 -3.40
C PRO A 48 10.10 -0.82 -4.50
N LEU A 49 10.55 -0.45 -5.69
CA LEU A 49 10.59 -1.40 -6.82
C LEU A 49 11.30 -2.71 -6.47
N PRO A 50 12.48 -2.72 -5.81
CA PRO A 50 13.14 -3.97 -5.46
C PRO A 50 12.34 -4.89 -4.52
N GLU A 51 11.45 -4.31 -3.70
CA GLU A 51 10.57 -5.10 -2.83
C GLU A 51 9.38 -5.69 -3.60
N TRP A 52 8.93 -5.01 -4.62
CA TRP A 52 7.81 -5.46 -5.44
C TRP A 52 8.20 -6.60 -6.40
N GLU A 53 9.36 -6.52 -7.02
CA GLU A 53 9.78 -7.47 -8.06
C GLU A 53 9.68 -8.94 -7.63
N PRO A 54 10.16 -9.33 -6.43
CA PRO A 54 10.01 -10.73 -5.99
C PRO A 54 8.54 -11.14 -5.80
N ILE A 55 7.70 -10.22 -5.33
CA ILE A 55 6.26 -10.46 -5.13
C ILE A 55 5.59 -10.70 -6.48
N GLU A 56 5.86 -9.85 -7.45
CA GLU A 56 5.32 -9.97 -8.80
C GLU A 56 5.73 -11.30 -9.43
N LYS A 57 6.99 -11.68 -9.29
CA LYS A 57 7.49 -12.94 -9.81
C LYS A 57 6.74 -14.14 -9.21
N LYS A 58 6.49 -14.13 -7.91
CA LYS A 58 5.72 -15.18 -7.24
C LYS A 58 4.28 -15.22 -7.72
N LEU A 59 3.63 -14.05 -7.82
CA LEU A 59 2.25 -13.95 -8.25
C LEU A 59 2.06 -14.44 -9.69
N THR A 60 2.93 -14.00 -10.59
CA THR A 60 2.81 -14.36 -12.01
C THR A 60 3.11 -15.84 -12.27
N ALA A 61 3.83 -16.49 -11.37
CA ALA A 61 4.10 -17.94 -11.45
C ALA A 61 2.92 -18.80 -11.00
N LEU A 62 1.93 -18.23 -10.33
CA LEU A 62 0.75 -18.96 -9.88
C LEU A 62 -0.18 -19.28 -11.06
N SER A 63 -0.82 -20.46 -10.98
CA SER A 63 -1.76 -20.91 -12.01
C SER A 63 -3.04 -20.07 -12.03
N ASP A 64 -3.57 -19.83 -13.24
CA ASP A 64 -4.84 -19.16 -13.44
C ASP A 64 -6.06 -20.10 -13.36
N PHE A 65 -5.86 -21.38 -13.12
CA PHE A 65 -6.97 -22.34 -13.02
C PHE A 65 -7.86 -22.11 -11.81
N ASN A 66 -7.30 -21.61 -10.70
CA ASN A 66 -8.10 -21.27 -9.53
C ASN A 66 -8.66 -19.85 -9.72
N PRO A 67 -10.00 -19.68 -9.76
CA PRO A 67 -10.62 -18.36 -10.01
C PRO A 67 -10.24 -17.31 -8.93
N ARG A 68 -10.07 -17.72 -7.68
CA ARG A 68 -9.68 -16.81 -6.59
C ARG A 68 -8.26 -16.31 -6.76
N THR A 69 -7.34 -17.20 -7.11
CA THR A 69 -5.95 -16.84 -7.41
C THR A 69 -5.88 -15.90 -8.60
N ARG A 70 -6.62 -16.23 -9.67
CA ARG A 70 -6.69 -15.38 -10.86
C ARG A 70 -7.21 -13.99 -10.53
N SER A 71 -8.27 -13.89 -9.75
CA SER A 71 -8.84 -12.60 -9.33
C SER A 71 -7.85 -11.76 -8.53
N LEU A 72 -7.11 -12.38 -7.61
CA LEU A 72 -6.07 -11.69 -6.84
C LEU A 72 -4.92 -11.21 -7.73
N LYS A 73 -4.50 -12.03 -8.70
CA LYS A 73 -3.48 -11.63 -9.67
C LYS A 73 -3.94 -10.44 -10.51
N GLN A 74 -5.19 -10.45 -10.97
CA GLN A 74 -5.76 -9.35 -11.75
C GLN A 74 -5.77 -8.05 -10.94
N LEU A 75 -6.02 -8.14 -9.65
CA LEU A 75 -6.02 -6.98 -8.77
C LEU A 75 -4.60 -6.48 -8.50
N LEU A 76 -3.73 -7.35 -8.01
CA LEU A 76 -2.39 -6.99 -7.53
C LEU A 76 -1.42 -6.68 -8.67
N VAL A 77 -1.43 -7.48 -9.73
CA VAL A 77 -0.53 -7.30 -10.87
C VAL A 77 -1.17 -6.38 -11.92
N GLY A 78 -2.47 -6.57 -12.16
CA GLY A 78 -3.18 -5.79 -13.18
C GLY A 78 -3.23 -4.29 -12.86
N TYR A 79 -3.35 -3.91 -11.61
CA TYR A 79 -3.38 -2.51 -11.18
C TYR A 79 -2.00 -1.92 -10.90
N ALA A 80 -0.94 -2.72 -10.95
CA ALA A 80 0.40 -2.25 -10.62
C ALA A 80 0.90 -1.20 -11.63
N HIS A 81 1.38 -0.07 -11.11
CA HIS A 81 1.94 1.02 -11.91
C HIS A 81 3.31 1.39 -11.38
N ASP A 82 4.27 1.49 -12.30
CA ASP A 82 5.61 2.01 -11.99
C ASP A 82 5.52 3.53 -11.91
N ILE A 83 6.04 4.10 -10.84
CA ILE A 83 6.04 5.53 -10.61
C ILE A 83 7.42 5.95 -10.11
N ASP A 84 7.93 7.06 -10.62
CA ASP A 84 9.17 7.64 -10.12
C ASP A 84 8.83 8.79 -9.17
N MET A 85 9.36 8.72 -7.96
CA MET A 85 9.29 9.84 -7.02
C MET A 85 10.15 10.98 -7.58
N ASP A 86 9.58 12.18 -7.66
CA ASP A 86 10.32 13.33 -8.19
C ASP A 86 11.33 13.88 -7.18
N SER A 87 12.12 14.88 -7.59
CA SER A 87 13.16 15.49 -6.76
C SER A 87 12.61 16.17 -5.51
N ALA A 88 11.32 16.55 -5.52
CA ALA A 88 10.65 17.15 -4.37
C ALA A 88 9.98 16.10 -3.47
N GLY A 89 10.18 14.81 -3.74
CA GLY A 89 9.59 13.72 -2.96
C GLY A 89 8.12 13.49 -3.26
N ARG A 90 7.65 13.83 -4.46
CA ARG A 90 6.24 13.69 -4.84
C ARG A 90 6.04 12.47 -5.73
N VAL A 91 4.91 11.81 -5.53
CA VAL A 91 4.47 10.65 -6.30
C VAL A 91 3.13 10.98 -6.95
N LEU A 92 3.06 10.88 -8.28
CA LEU A 92 1.83 11.11 -9.03
C LEU A 92 0.98 9.84 -9.03
N LEU A 93 -0.21 9.91 -8.42
CA LEU A 93 -1.11 8.77 -8.36
C LEU A 93 -1.99 8.70 -9.62
N PRO A 94 -1.95 7.59 -10.36
CA PRO A 94 -2.82 7.41 -11.53
C PRO A 94 -4.30 7.49 -11.18
N PRO A 95 -5.15 8.04 -12.08
CA PRO A 95 -6.59 8.17 -11.82
C PRO A 95 -7.27 6.86 -11.47
N MET A 96 -6.88 5.76 -12.11
CA MET A 96 -7.48 4.44 -11.89
C MET A 96 -7.25 3.95 -10.45
N LEU A 97 -6.04 4.17 -9.93
CA LEU A 97 -5.72 3.80 -8.54
C LEU A 97 -6.45 4.69 -7.53
N ARG A 98 -6.50 6.00 -7.81
CA ARG A 98 -7.24 6.93 -6.94
C ARG A 98 -8.73 6.55 -6.88
N LYS A 99 -9.32 6.20 -8.00
CA LYS A 99 -10.72 5.75 -8.09
C LYS A 99 -10.93 4.46 -7.30
N PHE A 100 -10.03 3.49 -7.47
CA PHE A 100 -10.14 2.20 -6.79
C PHE A 100 -10.20 2.38 -5.26
N ALA A 101 -9.29 3.16 -4.71
CA ALA A 101 -9.21 3.38 -3.26
C ALA A 101 -10.09 4.53 -2.78
N GLU A 102 -10.85 5.17 -3.67
CA GLU A 102 -11.69 6.33 -3.37
C GLU A 102 -10.89 7.44 -2.67
N LEU A 103 -9.67 7.69 -3.15
CA LEU A 103 -8.83 8.73 -2.59
C LEU A 103 -9.35 10.10 -2.99
N ASP A 104 -9.54 10.92 -1.98
CA ASP A 104 -9.92 12.31 -2.13
C ASP A 104 -8.74 13.20 -1.70
N LYS A 105 -9.00 14.37 -1.18
CA LYS A 105 -7.95 15.33 -0.84
C LYS A 105 -6.95 14.78 0.19
N ASN A 106 -7.44 14.16 1.26
CA ASN A 106 -6.61 13.63 2.33
C ASN A 106 -6.37 12.14 2.16
N VAL A 107 -5.10 11.75 2.24
CA VAL A 107 -4.67 10.35 2.12
C VAL A 107 -3.94 9.97 3.39
N VAL A 108 -4.30 8.84 3.98
CA VAL A 108 -3.62 8.29 5.15
C VAL A 108 -2.58 7.28 4.69
N LEU A 109 -1.34 7.51 5.08
CA LEU A 109 -0.22 6.61 4.81
C LEU A 109 0.06 5.77 6.04
N VAL A 110 0.09 4.45 5.87
CA VAL A 110 0.32 3.51 6.97
C VAL A 110 1.52 2.63 6.63
N GLY A 111 2.59 2.77 7.40
CA GLY A 111 3.78 1.94 7.21
C GLY A 111 3.52 0.51 7.67
N GLN A 112 3.82 -0.46 6.80
CA GLN A 112 3.57 -1.88 7.03
C GLN A 112 4.79 -2.73 6.67
N GLY A 113 5.95 -2.39 7.22
CA GLY A 113 7.17 -3.16 7.01
C GLY A 113 7.81 -2.90 5.65
N SER A 114 7.58 -3.76 4.67
CA SER A 114 8.17 -3.63 3.33
C SER A 114 7.41 -2.66 2.42
N LYS A 115 6.27 -2.17 2.85
CA LYS A 115 5.36 -1.36 2.04
C LYS A 115 4.70 -0.26 2.86
N VAL A 116 4.05 0.65 2.16
CA VAL A 116 3.17 1.67 2.75
C VAL A 116 1.78 1.50 2.15
N GLU A 117 0.77 1.45 3.00
CA GLU A 117 -0.62 1.46 2.56
C GLU A 117 -1.12 2.90 2.42
N LEU A 118 -1.90 3.16 1.38
CA LEU A 118 -2.52 4.46 1.13
C LEU A 118 -4.03 4.30 1.25
N TRP A 119 -4.63 5.03 2.17
CA TRP A 119 -6.04 4.88 2.54
C TRP A 119 -6.84 6.15 2.34
N ASN A 120 -8.07 6.00 1.90
CA ASN A 120 -9.11 6.99 2.11
C ASN A 120 -9.26 7.21 3.62
N GLU A 121 -9.37 8.46 4.05
CA GLU A 121 -9.37 8.82 5.48
C GLU A 121 -10.53 8.14 6.24
N ALA A 122 -11.74 8.19 5.70
CA ALA A 122 -12.90 7.58 6.34
C ALA A 122 -12.80 6.05 6.39
N ARG A 123 -12.25 5.44 5.34
CA ARG A 123 -12.03 3.99 5.32
C ARG A 123 -10.95 3.56 6.30
N TRP A 124 -9.91 4.37 6.47
CA TRP A 124 -8.90 4.10 7.48
C TRP A 124 -9.49 4.14 8.89
N GLU A 125 -10.32 5.13 9.18
CA GLU A 125 -11.01 5.22 10.47
C GLU A 125 -11.89 3.98 10.72
N ALA A 126 -12.61 3.52 9.71
CA ALA A 126 -13.41 2.29 9.79
C ALA A 126 -12.52 1.06 10.01
N GLN A 127 -11.36 1.00 9.37
CA GLN A 127 -10.41 -0.10 9.54
C GLN A 127 -9.85 -0.14 10.98
N VAL A 128 -9.53 1.02 11.54
CA VAL A 128 -9.08 1.11 12.95
C VAL A 128 -10.19 0.66 13.89
N ALA A 129 -11.43 1.11 13.67
CA ALA A 129 -12.57 0.70 14.47
C ALA A 129 -12.78 -0.82 14.41
N GLN A 130 -12.62 -1.42 13.24
CA GLN A 130 -12.68 -2.87 13.07
C GLN A 130 -11.58 -3.58 13.86
N ALA A 131 -10.35 -3.08 13.79
CA ALA A 131 -9.22 -3.64 14.54
C ALA A 131 -9.48 -3.59 16.05
N LEU A 132 -10.05 -2.49 16.53
CA LEU A 132 -10.38 -2.32 17.95
C LEU A 132 -11.55 -3.19 18.40
N SER A 133 -12.37 -3.68 17.48
CA SER A 133 -13.52 -4.53 17.77
C SER A 133 -13.14 -5.99 18.05
N PHE A 134 -11.95 -6.42 17.64
CA PHE A 134 -11.51 -7.79 17.85
C PHE A 134 -11.21 -8.03 19.34
N SER A 135 -11.73 -9.15 19.87
CA SER A 135 -11.45 -9.58 21.24
C SER A 135 -10.02 -10.09 21.36
N SER A 136 -9.37 -9.83 22.49
CA SER A 136 -8.06 -10.39 22.81
C SER A 136 -8.07 -11.93 22.87
N ASP A 137 -9.25 -12.52 23.12
CA ASP A 137 -9.41 -13.97 23.15
C ASP A 137 -9.49 -14.60 21.75
N ALA A 138 -9.64 -13.77 20.72
CA ALA A 138 -9.79 -14.20 19.32
C ALA A 138 -8.51 -13.95 18.50
N LEU A 139 -7.34 -14.05 19.12
CA LEU A 139 -6.08 -13.88 18.41
C LEU A 139 -5.91 -14.96 17.34
N PRO A 140 -5.44 -14.58 16.13
CA PRO A 140 -5.11 -15.56 15.11
C PRO A 140 -4.04 -16.55 15.60
N SER A 141 -4.06 -17.76 15.01
CA SER A 141 -3.10 -18.79 15.38
C SER A 141 -1.63 -18.37 15.16
N GLU A 142 -1.37 -17.50 14.20
CA GLU A 142 -0.02 -16.97 13.94
C GLU A 142 0.52 -16.14 15.10
N LEU A 143 -0.36 -15.62 15.95
CA LEU A 143 0.03 -14.82 17.11
C LEU A 143 0.03 -15.61 18.40
N GLU A 144 -0.22 -16.93 18.34
CA GLU A 144 -0.19 -17.80 19.51
C GLU A 144 1.21 -17.77 20.14
N GLY A 145 1.23 -17.49 21.46
CA GLY A 145 2.50 -17.35 22.18
C GLY A 145 3.22 -16.01 21.96
N PHE A 146 2.68 -15.13 21.15
CA PHE A 146 3.25 -13.80 20.93
C PHE A 146 2.89 -12.88 22.09
N THR A 147 3.89 -12.24 22.69
CA THR A 147 3.70 -11.29 23.79
C THR A 147 4.33 -9.96 23.45
N LEU A 148 3.63 -8.87 23.80
CA LEU A 148 4.15 -7.51 23.66
C LEU A 148 4.82 -7.05 24.94
#